data_294de73ab7848df8b3f4290bc674d763
#
_entry.id   294de73ab7848df8b3f4290bc674d763
#
_cell.length_a   1.000
_cell.length_b   1.000
_cell.length_c   1.000
_cell.angle_alpha   90.00
_cell.angle_beta   90.00
_cell.angle_gamma   90.00
#
_symmetry.space_group_name_H-M   'P 1'
#
loop_
_entity.id
_entity.type
_entity.pdbx_description
1 polymer ?
#
loop_
_entity_poly.entity_id
_entity_poly.type
_entity_poly.pdbx_seq_one_letter_code
_entity_poly.pdbx_strand_id
1 'polypeptide(L)'
;IPYRETEDYIADSVAVIALESYEKQSKDIFSLCDLGCGNGIVLHKILNQLNSSEIERGIKVNLIDIDHQCIDKTLEGLNKVSSRKINVNVEIASIFEKDPKDFNFSFLYLFWRKSDVDNFPWKIFSPGRIVSYKHEIQLLRKNLSKVVKSDSNWSMYENLYVYDCQ
;
A
#
# COMPACT_ATOMS: atom_id res chain seq x y z
N ILE A 1 11.56 -2.83 -17.17
CA ILE A 1 10.36 -3.69 -17.04
C ILE A 1 9.17 -2.84 -17.37
N PRO A 2 8.30 -3.29 -18.29
CA PRO A 2 7.12 -2.53 -18.60
C PRO A 2 6.25 -2.35 -17.35
N TYR A 3 5.99 -1.11 -17.03
CA TYR A 3 5.02 -0.72 -16.02
C TYR A 3 3.64 -1.27 -16.43
N ARG A 4 2.99 -1.99 -15.52
CA ARG A 4 1.61 -2.44 -15.72
C ARG A 4 0.72 -1.73 -14.73
N GLU A 5 -0.26 -1.01 -15.25
CA GLU A 5 -1.26 -0.38 -14.41
C GLU A 5 -2.05 -1.43 -13.61
N THR A 6 -2.31 -1.10 -12.37
CA THR A 6 -3.21 -1.91 -11.53
C THR A 6 -4.64 -1.75 -12.03
N GLU A 7 -5.33 -2.86 -12.19
CA GLU A 7 -6.74 -2.84 -12.59
C GLU A 7 -7.59 -2.16 -11.51
N ASP A 8 -8.57 -1.36 -11.93
CA ASP A 8 -9.38 -0.53 -11.05
C ASP A 8 -10.06 -1.33 -9.93
N TYR A 9 -10.60 -2.51 -10.23
CA TYR A 9 -11.29 -3.32 -9.22
C TYR A 9 -10.35 -3.84 -8.13
N ILE A 10 -9.08 -4.09 -8.44
CA ILE A 10 -8.07 -4.47 -7.46
C ILE A 10 -7.73 -3.28 -6.57
N ALA A 11 -7.51 -2.12 -7.19
CA ALA A 11 -7.24 -0.88 -6.45
C ALA A 11 -8.40 -0.50 -5.52
N ASP A 12 -9.64 -0.69 -5.98
CA ASP A 12 -10.86 -0.48 -5.16
C ASP A 12 -10.91 -1.44 -3.97
N SER A 13 -10.56 -2.71 -4.17
CA SER A 13 -10.51 -3.70 -3.09
C SER A 13 -9.45 -3.36 -2.04
N VAL A 14 -8.28 -2.92 -2.46
CA VAL A 14 -7.23 -2.44 -1.54
C VAL A 14 -7.69 -1.21 -0.78
N ALA A 15 -8.38 -0.28 -1.44
CA ALA A 15 -8.92 0.92 -0.81
C ALA A 15 -9.95 0.60 0.29
N VAL A 16 -10.81 -0.39 0.08
CA VAL A 16 -11.77 -0.86 1.11
C VAL A 16 -11.04 -1.45 2.32
N ILE A 17 -10.00 -2.25 2.09
CA ILE A 17 -9.18 -2.81 3.18
C ILE A 17 -8.46 -1.69 3.94
N ALA A 18 -7.96 -0.68 3.24
CA ALA A 18 -7.32 0.47 3.85
C ALA A 18 -8.29 1.28 4.72
N LEU A 19 -9.51 1.50 4.25
CA LEU A 19 -10.56 2.17 5.04
C LEU A 19 -10.86 1.40 6.33
N GLU A 20 -11.01 0.09 6.25
CA GLU A 20 -11.21 -0.76 7.42
C GLU A 20 -10.06 -0.59 8.44
N SER A 21 -8.83 -0.58 7.96
CA SER A 21 -7.65 -0.37 8.81
C SER A 21 -7.62 1.03 9.43
N TYR A 22 -7.97 2.05 8.64
CA TYR A 22 -8.05 3.43 9.08
C TYR A 22 -9.07 3.63 10.21
N GLU A 23 -10.23 3.02 10.10
CA GLU A 23 -11.30 3.17 11.07
C GLU A 23 -11.06 2.38 12.37
N LYS A 24 -10.37 1.23 12.27
CA LYS A 24 -10.14 0.34 13.42
C LYS A 24 -8.90 0.66 14.25
N GLN A 25 -7.93 1.39 13.70
CA GLN A 25 -6.70 1.66 14.44
C GLN A 25 -6.93 2.65 15.61
N SER A 26 -6.06 2.56 16.61
CA SER A 26 -6.09 3.44 17.78
C SER A 26 -5.17 4.67 17.68
N LYS A 27 -4.25 4.68 16.70
CA LYS A 27 -3.28 5.78 16.52
C LYS A 27 -3.93 7.02 15.92
N ASP A 28 -3.47 8.20 16.31
CA ASP A 28 -3.96 9.49 15.78
C ASP A 28 -3.53 9.75 14.34
N ILE A 29 -2.44 9.13 13.91
CA ILE A 29 -1.90 9.26 12.55
C ILE A 29 -1.96 7.92 11.84
N PHE A 30 -2.55 7.93 10.65
CA PHE A 30 -2.55 6.79 9.73
C PHE A 30 -1.45 6.95 8.71
N SER A 31 -0.44 6.09 8.78
CA SER A 31 0.72 6.12 7.89
C SER A 31 0.53 5.13 6.75
N LEU A 32 0.38 5.66 5.54
CA LEU A 32 0.41 4.90 4.29
C LEU A 32 1.83 4.83 3.76
N CYS A 33 2.27 3.66 3.35
CA CYS A 33 3.55 3.49 2.69
C CYS A 33 3.33 2.91 1.29
N ASP A 34 3.84 3.60 0.29
CA ASP A 34 3.78 3.18 -1.11
C ASP A 34 5.21 2.94 -1.62
N LEU A 35 5.56 1.67 -1.69
CA LEU A 35 6.87 1.22 -2.13
C LEU A 35 6.81 0.86 -3.62
N GLY A 36 7.28 1.74 -4.48
CA GLY A 36 7.14 1.61 -5.92
C GLY A 36 5.79 2.14 -6.40
N CYS A 37 5.57 3.43 -6.19
CA CYS A 37 4.25 4.06 -6.33
C CYS A 37 3.68 4.06 -7.75
N GLY A 38 4.49 3.87 -8.78
CA GLY A 38 4.06 3.94 -10.16
C GLY A 38 3.38 5.29 -10.45
N ASN A 39 2.17 5.25 -11.03
CA ASN A 39 1.38 6.45 -11.30
C ASN A 39 0.46 6.87 -10.13
N GLY A 40 0.49 6.14 -9.03
CA GLY A 40 -0.25 6.47 -7.82
C GLY A 40 -1.75 6.11 -7.84
N ILE A 41 -2.23 5.34 -8.79
CA ILE A 41 -3.66 4.99 -8.89
C ILE A 41 -4.19 4.38 -7.60
N VAL A 42 -3.47 3.43 -7.03
CA VAL A 42 -3.90 2.74 -5.80
C VAL A 42 -3.96 3.72 -4.64
N LEU A 43 -2.92 4.55 -4.48
CA LEU A 43 -2.88 5.57 -3.44
C LEU A 43 -4.04 6.56 -3.57
N HIS A 44 -4.31 7.04 -4.77
CA HIS A 44 -5.41 7.98 -5.03
C HIS A 44 -6.77 7.36 -4.66
N LYS A 45 -6.99 6.11 -4.99
CA LYS A 45 -8.22 5.39 -4.62
C LYS A 45 -8.34 5.17 -3.12
N ILE A 46 -7.26 4.85 -2.44
CA ILE A 46 -7.23 4.75 -0.97
C ILE A 46 -7.64 6.09 -0.36
N LEU A 47 -7.01 7.18 -0.75
CA LEU A 47 -7.30 8.51 -0.18
C LEU A 47 -8.73 8.96 -0.45
N ASN A 48 -9.27 8.69 -1.64
CA ASN A 48 -10.67 8.93 -1.93
C ASN A 48 -11.60 8.13 -1.01
N GLN A 49 -11.27 6.88 -0.75
CA GLN A 49 -12.04 6.03 0.15
C GLN A 49 -11.98 6.53 1.60
N LEU A 50 -10.81 6.96 2.07
CA LEU A 50 -10.65 7.53 3.42
C LEU A 50 -11.45 8.81 3.62
N ASN A 51 -11.66 9.61 2.57
CA ASN A 51 -12.49 10.80 2.62
C ASN A 51 -13.97 10.49 2.92
N SER A 52 -14.43 9.27 2.69
CA SER A 52 -15.79 8.83 3.01
C SER A 52 -16.01 8.52 4.50
N SER A 53 -14.93 8.38 5.26
CA SER A 53 -15.01 8.10 6.70
C SER A 53 -15.40 9.35 7.50
N GLU A 54 -16.27 9.16 8.48
CA GLU A 54 -16.59 10.21 9.48
C GLU A 54 -15.48 10.40 10.52
N ILE A 55 -14.56 9.42 10.62
CA ILE A 55 -13.41 9.48 11.53
C ILE A 55 -12.35 10.38 10.92
N GLU A 56 -11.93 11.40 11.69
CA GLU A 56 -10.83 12.28 11.30
C GLU A 56 -9.54 11.86 11.99
N ARG A 57 -8.52 11.55 11.17
CA ARG A 57 -7.17 11.25 11.63
C ARG A 57 -6.16 11.99 10.76
N GLY A 58 -4.99 12.27 11.31
CA GLY A 58 -3.86 12.69 10.49
C GLY A 58 -3.46 11.58 9.52
N ILE A 59 -3.18 11.95 8.28
CA ILE A 59 -2.71 11.02 7.25
C ILE A 59 -1.29 11.40 6.86
N LYS A 60 -0.39 10.43 6.94
CA LYS A 60 0.98 10.55 6.47
C LYS A 60 1.18 9.57 5.31
N VAL A 61 1.74 10.05 4.22
CA VAL A 61 2.04 9.25 3.05
C VAL A 61 3.55 9.22 2.83
N ASN A 62 4.14 8.04 2.77
CA ASN A 62 5.53 7.86 2.42
C ASN A 62 5.60 7.24 1.01
N LEU A 63 6.13 7.99 0.06
CA LEU A 63 6.33 7.56 -1.32
C LEU A 63 7.79 7.24 -1.54
N ILE A 64 8.08 6.03 -1.97
CA ILE A 64 9.42 5.58 -2.31
C ILE A 64 9.39 4.95 -3.68
N ASP A 65 10.11 5.53 -4.61
CA ASP A 65 10.29 4.98 -5.96
C ASP A 65 11.67 5.37 -6.49
N ILE A 66 12.22 4.51 -7.33
CA ILE A 66 13.48 4.81 -8.02
C ILE A 66 13.27 5.78 -9.19
N ASP A 67 12.05 5.82 -9.71
CA ASP A 67 11.68 6.68 -10.83
C ASP A 67 10.98 7.96 -10.35
N HIS A 68 11.69 9.09 -10.46
CA HIS A 68 11.15 10.40 -10.08
C HIS A 68 9.92 10.82 -10.90
N GLN A 69 9.77 10.34 -12.13
CA GLN A 69 8.58 10.64 -12.96
C GLN A 69 7.32 9.96 -12.38
N CYS A 70 7.46 8.77 -11.83
CA CYS A 70 6.38 8.10 -11.11
C CYS A 70 5.95 8.88 -9.88
N ILE A 71 6.91 9.39 -9.13
CA ILE A 71 6.65 10.24 -7.96
C ILE A 71 5.94 11.53 -8.37
N ASP A 72 6.40 12.21 -9.41
CA ASP A 72 5.78 13.45 -9.89
C ASP A 72 4.32 13.24 -10.30
N LYS A 73 4.01 12.16 -11.03
CA LYS A 73 2.64 11.81 -11.41
C LYS A 73 1.77 11.52 -10.19
N THR A 74 2.31 10.81 -9.22
CA THR A 74 1.61 10.50 -7.97
C THR A 74 1.27 11.76 -7.20
N LEU A 75 2.24 12.67 -7.03
CA LEU A 75 2.05 13.96 -6.34
C LEU A 75 1.04 14.85 -7.05
N GLU A 76 1.08 14.90 -8.36
CA GLU A 76 0.10 15.66 -9.16
C GLU A 76 -1.33 15.17 -8.90
N GLY A 77 -1.52 13.86 -8.87
CA GLY A 77 -2.81 13.25 -8.56
C GLY A 77 -3.29 13.51 -7.13
N LEU A 78 -2.39 13.56 -6.16
CA LEU A 78 -2.73 13.81 -4.75
C LEU A 78 -3.44 15.15 -4.55
N ASN A 79 -3.04 16.18 -5.26
CA ASN A 79 -3.67 17.50 -5.20
C ASN A 79 -5.13 17.49 -5.68
N LYS A 80 -5.53 16.48 -6.46
CA LYS A 80 -6.87 16.37 -7.04
C LYS A 80 -7.84 15.52 -6.21
N VAL A 81 -7.33 14.59 -5.40
CA VAL A 81 -8.17 13.56 -4.77
C VAL A 81 -8.40 13.78 -3.27
N SER A 82 -7.56 14.53 -2.59
CA SER A 82 -7.68 14.68 -1.14
C SER A 82 -8.22 16.04 -0.74
N SER A 83 -9.28 16.02 0.07
CA SER A 83 -9.78 17.20 0.78
C SER A 83 -9.21 17.33 2.21
N ARG A 84 -8.54 16.29 2.70
CA ARG A 84 -7.93 16.26 4.04
C ARG A 84 -6.47 16.67 3.98
N LYS A 85 -5.99 17.21 5.09
CA LYS A 85 -4.58 17.54 5.25
C LYS A 85 -3.75 16.26 5.27
N ILE A 86 -2.83 16.14 4.33
CA ILE A 86 -1.93 15.01 4.16
C ILE A 86 -0.50 15.49 4.25
N ASN A 87 0.31 14.83 5.08
CA ASN A 87 1.76 15.00 5.09
C ASN A 87 2.38 13.98 4.15
N VAL A 88 3.11 14.43 3.14
CA VAL A 88 3.77 13.57 2.16
C VAL A 88 5.28 13.63 2.34
N ASN A 89 5.89 12.48 2.55
CA ASN A 89 7.33 12.28 2.46
C ASN A 89 7.64 11.57 1.14
N VAL A 90 8.62 12.11 0.43
CA VAL A 90 9.07 11.55 -0.85
C VAL A 90 10.52 11.13 -0.74
N GLU A 91 10.82 9.95 -1.22
CA GLU A 91 12.19 9.45 -1.31
C GLU A 91 12.43 8.79 -2.66
N ILE A 92 13.43 9.28 -3.39
CA ILE A 92 13.86 8.67 -4.64
C ILE A 92 14.98 7.70 -4.30
N ALA A 93 14.64 6.44 -4.17
CA ALA A 93 15.56 5.39 -3.77
C ALA A 93 15.04 4.01 -4.20
N SER A 94 15.95 3.05 -4.25
CA SER A 94 15.55 1.65 -4.33
C SER A 94 15.04 1.18 -2.97
N ILE A 95 13.89 0.52 -2.95
CA ILE A 95 13.33 -0.07 -1.72
C ILE A 95 14.26 -1.11 -1.11
N PHE A 96 15.09 -1.79 -1.93
CA PHE A 96 16.04 -2.81 -1.47
C PHE A 96 17.29 -2.24 -0.81
N GLU A 97 17.55 -0.95 -0.98
CA GLU A 97 18.65 -0.23 -0.34
C GLU A 97 18.27 0.38 1.01
N LYS A 98 16.98 0.33 1.36
CA LYS A 98 16.47 0.86 2.62
C LYS A 98 16.62 -0.16 3.73
N ASP A 99 16.94 0.32 4.94
CA ASP A 99 16.83 -0.51 6.13
C ASP A 99 15.34 -0.69 6.47
N PRO A 100 14.83 -1.92 6.54
CA PRO A 100 13.44 -2.17 6.91
C PRO A 100 13.01 -1.54 8.25
N LYS A 101 13.95 -1.28 9.15
CA LYS A 101 13.68 -0.57 10.43
C LYS A 101 13.18 0.86 10.22
N ASP A 102 13.53 1.48 9.09
CA ASP A 102 13.12 2.83 8.76
C ASP A 102 11.69 2.91 8.22
N PHE A 103 11.08 1.75 7.93
CA PHE A 103 9.69 1.69 7.49
C PHE A 103 8.73 1.68 8.67
N ASN A 104 8.12 2.82 8.92
CA ASN A 104 7.04 2.95 9.87
C ASN A 104 5.73 3.17 9.12
N PHE A 105 4.80 2.21 9.21
CA PHE A 105 3.54 2.28 8.49
C PHE A 105 2.38 1.69 9.30
N SER A 106 1.19 2.23 9.10
CA SER A 106 -0.08 1.61 9.52
C SER A 106 -0.60 0.67 8.43
N PHE A 107 -0.36 1.03 7.18
CA PHE A 107 -0.83 0.29 6.02
C PHE A 107 0.20 0.33 4.89
N LEU A 108 0.55 -0.83 4.37
CA LEU A 108 1.44 -1.03 3.24
C LEU A 108 0.76 -1.95 2.22
N TYR A 109 0.81 -1.58 0.96
CA TYR A 109 0.32 -2.44 -0.13
C TYR A 109 1.41 -2.64 -1.19
N LEU A 110 1.40 -3.83 -1.80
CA LEU A 110 2.45 -4.28 -2.71
C LEU A 110 1.86 -4.86 -3.98
N PHE A 111 2.34 -4.36 -5.11
CA PHE A 111 2.08 -4.88 -6.44
C PHE A 111 3.38 -5.35 -7.10
N TRP A 112 4.19 -6.05 -6.33
CA TRP A 112 5.52 -6.47 -6.73
C TRP A 112 5.50 -7.79 -7.47
N ARG A 113 6.57 -8.05 -8.22
CA ARG A 113 6.83 -9.37 -8.78
C ARG A 113 7.15 -10.35 -7.65
N LYS A 114 6.92 -11.64 -7.92
CA LYS A 114 7.22 -12.70 -6.95
C LYS A 114 8.67 -12.67 -6.46
N SER A 115 9.64 -12.47 -7.38
CA SER A 115 11.05 -12.39 -7.02
C SER A 115 11.36 -11.26 -6.04
N ASP A 116 10.71 -10.11 -6.20
CA ASP A 116 10.89 -8.97 -5.30
C ASP A 116 10.27 -9.24 -3.93
N VAL A 117 9.09 -9.86 -3.91
CA VAL A 117 8.42 -10.29 -2.67
C VAL A 117 9.28 -11.30 -1.91
N ASP A 118 9.84 -12.29 -2.61
CA ASP A 118 10.62 -13.37 -1.98
C ASP A 118 11.99 -12.88 -1.47
N ASN A 119 12.57 -11.87 -2.10
CA ASN A 119 13.90 -11.37 -1.75
C ASN A 119 13.91 -10.20 -0.75
N PHE A 120 12.76 -9.62 -0.47
CA PHE A 120 12.68 -8.50 0.47
C PHE A 120 12.83 -8.99 1.92
N PRO A 121 13.60 -8.27 2.78
CA PRO A 121 13.85 -8.70 4.16
C PRO A 121 12.66 -8.39 5.09
N TRP A 122 11.64 -9.19 5.04
CA TRP A 122 10.38 -9.03 5.78
C TRP A 122 10.48 -9.09 7.32
N LYS A 123 11.64 -9.32 7.89
CA LYS A 123 11.80 -9.60 9.32
C LYS A 123 11.62 -8.40 10.25
N ILE A 124 11.58 -7.19 9.71
CA ILE A 124 11.77 -5.97 10.52
C ILE A 124 10.75 -4.92 10.10
N PHE A 125 9.48 -5.14 10.39
CA PHE A 125 8.46 -4.12 10.18
C PHE A 125 7.84 -3.68 11.49
N SER A 126 7.53 -2.39 11.57
CA SER A 126 6.67 -1.85 12.60
C SER A 126 5.29 -2.50 12.55
N PRO A 127 4.56 -2.57 13.67
CA PRO A 127 3.20 -3.06 13.66
C PRO A 127 2.34 -2.33 12.64
N GLY A 128 1.72 -3.08 11.74
CA GLY A 128 0.89 -2.54 10.68
C GLY A 128 0.27 -3.63 9.82
N ARG A 129 -0.56 -3.23 8.89
CA ARG A 129 -1.20 -4.15 7.94
C ARG A 129 -0.49 -4.10 6.60
N ILE A 130 -0.20 -5.27 6.05
CA ILE A 130 0.40 -5.43 4.73
C ILE A 130 -0.60 -6.12 3.81
N VAL A 131 -0.80 -5.59 2.62
CA VAL A 131 -1.59 -6.22 1.56
C VAL A 131 -0.69 -6.52 0.37
N SER A 132 -0.58 -7.79 0.00
CA SER A 132 0.18 -8.24 -1.17
C SER A 132 -0.74 -8.74 -2.26
N TYR A 133 -0.56 -8.26 -3.48
CA TYR A 133 -1.31 -8.69 -4.64
C TYR A 133 -0.62 -9.86 -5.34
N LYS A 134 -1.37 -10.91 -5.61
CA LYS A 134 -0.97 -12.16 -6.28
C LYS A 134 0.00 -13.06 -5.50
N HIS A 135 0.93 -12.49 -4.76
CA HIS A 135 2.04 -13.24 -4.18
C HIS A 135 1.94 -13.30 -2.67
N GLU A 136 1.92 -14.51 -2.16
CA GLU A 136 1.98 -14.77 -0.71
C GLU A 136 3.39 -14.46 -0.19
N ILE A 137 3.46 -13.77 0.94
CA ILE A 137 4.72 -13.50 1.63
C ILE A 137 4.96 -14.63 2.62
N GLN A 138 5.78 -15.60 2.24
CA GLN A 138 6.01 -16.82 3.03
C GLN A 138 6.52 -16.53 4.45
N LEU A 139 7.40 -15.54 4.59
CA LEU A 139 7.96 -15.16 5.89
C LEU A 139 6.92 -14.55 6.84
N LEU A 140 5.80 -14.06 6.31
CA LEU A 140 4.71 -13.47 7.10
C LEU A 140 3.49 -14.39 7.24
N ARG A 141 3.60 -15.65 6.87
CA ARG A 141 2.48 -16.60 6.87
C ARG A 141 1.76 -16.70 8.22
N LYS A 142 2.49 -16.57 9.31
CA LYS A 142 1.92 -16.56 10.67
C LYS A 142 1.00 -15.35 10.92
N ASN A 143 1.18 -14.28 10.16
CA ASN A 143 0.44 -13.03 10.30
C ASN A 143 -0.71 -12.93 9.29
N LEU A 144 -0.89 -13.93 8.43
CA LEU A 144 -1.95 -13.94 7.44
C LEU A 144 -3.32 -13.92 8.13
N SER A 145 -4.07 -12.84 7.95
CA SER A 145 -5.39 -12.66 8.56
C SER A 145 -6.52 -13.04 7.62
N LYS A 146 -6.39 -12.73 6.34
CA LYS A 146 -7.38 -13.10 5.33
C LYS A 146 -6.81 -13.12 3.92
N VAL A 147 -7.48 -13.85 3.04
CA VAL A 147 -7.26 -13.83 1.60
C VAL A 147 -8.52 -13.32 0.93
N VAL A 148 -8.40 -12.21 0.21
CA VAL A 148 -9.50 -11.64 -0.57
C VAL A 148 -9.35 -12.12 -2.01
N LYS A 149 -10.33 -12.89 -2.46
CA LYS A 149 -10.36 -13.37 -3.85
C LYS A 149 -10.92 -12.30 -4.75
N SER A 150 -10.31 -12.16 -5.91
CA SER A 150 -10.84 -11.31 -6.96
C SER A 150 -12.15 -11.90 -7.51
N ASP A 151 -13.16 -11.03 -7.74
CA ASP A 151 -14.42 -11.42 -8.40
C ASP A 151 -14.25 -11.61 -9.92
N SER A 152 -13.05 -11.44 -10.47
CA SER A 152 -12.82 -11.68 -11.88
C SER A 152 -12.88 -13.17 -12.18
N ASN A 153 -13.81 -13.58 -13.04
CA ASN A 153 -13.94 -14.96 -13.53
C ASN A 153 -12.74 -15.44 -14.37
N TRP A 154 -11.70 -14.62 -14.51
CA TRP A 154 -10.63 -14.83 -15.47
C TRP A 154 -9.35 -15.37 -14.89
N SER A 155 -9.15 -15.33 -13.56
CA SER A 155 -7.89 -15.78 -12.98
C SER A 155 -8.08 -16.31 -11.56
N MET A 156 -7.77 -17.59 -11.37
CA MET A 156 -7.68 -18.21 -10.05
C MET A 156 -6.52 -17.66 -9.19
N TYR A 157 -5.68 -16.79 -9.75
CA TYR A 157 -4.42 -16.32 -9.14
C TYR A 157 -4.45 -14.85 -8.71
N GLU A 158 -5.59 -14.17 -8.83
CA GLU A 158 -5.70 -12.75 -8.47
C GLU A 158 -6.23 -12.56 -7.05
N ASN A 159 -5.45 -13.00 -6.08
CA ASN A 159 -5.78 -12.84 -4.67
C ASN A 159 -5.05 -11.65 -4.05
N LEU A 160 -5.69 -11.05 -3.05
CA LEU A 160 -5.04 -10.14 -2.11
C LEU A 160 -4.79 -10.90 -0.80
N TYR A 161 -3.54 -10.92 -0.39
CA TYR A 161 -3.11 -11.51 0.88
C TYR A 161 -2.96 -10.41 1.91
N VAL A 162 -3.70 -10.51 3.01
CA VAL A 162 -3.72 -9.49 4.07
C VAL A 162 -3.04 -10.02 5.31
N TYR A 163 -2.00 -9.33 5.76
CA TYR A 163 -1.20 -9.68 6.92
C TYR A 163 -1.36 -8.62 8.00
N ASP A 164 -1.64 -9.07 9.22
CA ASP A 164 -1.64 -8.20 10.41
C ASP A 164 -0.35 -8.45 11.19
N CYS A 165 0.59 -7.53 11.05
CA CYS A 165 1.87 -7.57 11.72
C CYS A 165 1.79 -6.84 13.07
N GLN A 166 2.17 -7.52 14.12
CA GLN A 166 2.21 -6.99 15.48
C GLN A 166 3.63 -6.67 15.93
#